data_f516437c285631a1335d7d90710b1c35
#
_entry.id   f516437c285631a1335d7d90710b1c35
#
_cell.length_a   1.000
_cell.length_b   1.000
_cell.length_c   1.000
_cell.angle_alpha   90.00
_cell.angle_beta   90.00
_cell.angle_gamma   90.00
#
_symmetry.space_group_name_H-M   'P 1'
#
loop_
_entity.id
_entity.type
_entity.pdbx_description
1 polymer ?
#
loop_
_entity_poly.entity_id
_entity_poly.type
_entity_poly.pdbx_seq_one_letter_code
_entity_poly.pdbx_strand_id
1 'polypeptide(L)'
;MAATQTTQQEPEVDTLTHLEERIQKAVALVNRLRQEKDAALKELAATHAALTESQDTNGRLAEEIEALRTERHQVRSRIEKLLGHIDQLGTA
;
A
#
# COMPACT_ATOMS: atom_id res chain seq x y z
N MET A 1 -22.92 -43.63 -48.81
CA MET A 1 -22.09 -44.00 -47.66
C MET A 1 -21.07 -42.96 -47.31
N ALA A 2 -20.42 -42.32 -48.26
CA ALA A 2 -19.45 -41.25 -47.99
C ALA A 2 -20.04 -40.05 -47.27
N ALA A 3 -21.27 -39.66 -47.61
CA ALA A 3 -21.97 -38.53 -46.97
C ALA A 3 -22.27 -38.76 -45.47
N THR A 4 -22.54 -40.03 -45.09
CA THR A 4 -22.82 -40.36 -43.68
C THR A 4 -21.56 -40.31 -42.82
N GLN A 5 -20.42 -40.71 -43.35
CA GLN A 5 -19.12 -40.61 -42.64
C GLN A 5 -18.67 -39.18 -42.48
N THR A 6 -18.88 -38.31 -43.48
CA THR A 6 -18.57 -36.89 -43.44
C THR A 6 -19.41 -36.20 -42.37
N THR A 7 -20.69 -36.54 -42.24
CA THR A 7 -21.60 -35.94 -41.26
C THR A 7 -21.20 -36.32 -39.82
N GLN A 8 -20.66 -37.53 -39.61
CA GLN A 8 -20.19 -37.98 -38.30
C GLN A 8 -18.87 -37.28 -37.88
N GLN A 9 -18.00 -36.97 -38.84
CA GLN A 9 -16.73 -36.28 -38.56
C GLN A 9 -16.90 -34.79 -38.23
N GLU A 10 -17.85 -34.12 -38.82
CA GLU A 10 -18.11 -32.69 -38.58
C GLU A 10 -18.43 -32.38 -37.10
N PRO A 11 -19.34 -33.12 -36.41
CA PRO A 11 -19.60 -32.88 -35.00
C PRO A 11 -18.39 -33.11 -34.10
N GLU A 12 -17.54 -34.10 -34.42
CA GLU A 12 -16.32 -34.37 -33.65
C GLU A 12 -15.29 -33.24 -33.81
N VAL A 13 -15.11 -32.75 -35.04
CA VAL A 13 -14.21 -31.61 -35.34
C VAL A 13 -14.71 -30.37 -34.63
N ASP A 14 -16.00 -30.06 -34.65
CA ASP A 14 -16.59 -28.93 -33.93
C ASP A 14 -16.39 -29.05 -32.43
N THR A 15 -16.55 -30.22 -31.86
CA THR A 15 -16.33 -30.51 -30.44
C THR A 15 -14.88 -30.26 -30.06
N LEU A 16 -13.94 -30.73 -30.86
CA LEU A 16 -12.50 -30.48 -30.65
C LEU A 16 -12.15 -29.03 -30.77
N THR A 17 -12.73 -28.33 -31.74
CA THR A 17 -12.54 -26.90 -31.91
C THR A 17 -13.07 -26.15 -30.70
N HIS A 18 -14.22 -26.49 -30.17
CA HIS A 18 -14.77 -25.90 -28.95
C HIS A 18 -13.88 -26.13 -27.74
N LEU A 19 -13.34 -27.35 -27.60
CA LEU A 19 -12.41 -27.67 -26.52
C LEU A 19 -11.11 -26.84 -26.63
N GLU A 20 -10.57 -26.72 -27.83
CA GLU A 20 -9.38 -25.89 -28.08
C GLU A 20 -9.64 -24.46 -27.72
N GLU A 21 -10.77 -23.87 -28.12
CA GLU A 21 -11.16 -22.52 -27.79
C GLU A 21 -11.29 -22.33 -26.28
N ARG A 22 -11.91 -23.29 -25.60
CA ARG A 22 -12.07 -23.24 -24.13
C ARG A 22 -10.73 -23.32 -23.42
N ILE A 23 -9.83 -24.17 -23.90
CA ILE A 23 -8.47 -24.28 -23.36
C ILE A 23 -7.71 -22.97 -23.56
N GLN A 24 -7.78 -22.39 -24.76
CA GLN A 24 -7.13 -21.11 -25.05
C GLN A 24 -7.66 -19.98 -24.16
N LYS A 25 -8.96 -19.93 -23.97
CA LYS A 25 -9.59 -18.93 -23.07
C LYS A 25 -9.17 -19.16 -21.62
N ALA A 26 -9.10 -20.42 -21.19
CA ALA A 26 -8.66 -20.76 -19.84
C ALA A 26 -7.20 -20.37 -19.62
N VAL A 27 -6.32 -20.65 -20.58
CA VAL A 27 -4.91 -20.26 -20.53
C VAL A 27 -4.75 -18.74 -20.50
N ALA A 28 -5.49 -18.03 -21.35
CA ALA A 28 -5.48 -16.58 -21.38
C ALA A 28 -5.95 -15.99 -20.05
N LEU A 29 -7.01 -16.56 -19.47
CA LEU A 29 -7.52 -16.13 -18.16
C LEU A 29 -6.49 -16.38 -17.05
N VAL A 30 -5.85 -17.54 -17.03
CA VAL A 30 -4.80 -17.87 -16.04
C VAL A 30 -3.64 -16.89 -16.16
N ASN A 31 -3.19 -16.59 -17.39
CA ASN A 31 -2.11 -15.63 -17.61
C ASN A 31 -2.48 -14.24 -17.14
N ARG A 32 -3.70 -13.80 -17.42
CA ARG A 32 -4.20 -12.50 -16.97
C ARG A 32 -4.26 -12.43 -15.43
N LEU A 33 -4.79 -13.47 -14.81
CA LEU A 33 -4.89 -13.54 -13.34
C LEU A 33 -3.51 -13.56 -12.69
N ARG A 34 -2.54 -14.23 -13.29
CA ARG A 34 -1.14 -14.20 -12.80
C ARG A 34 -0.55 -12.81 -12.89
N GLN A 35 -0.77 -12.12 -13.99
CA GLN A 35 -0.31 -10.74 -14.17
C GLN A 35 -0.96 -9.79 -13.16
N GLU A 36 -2.27 -9.92 -12.96
CA GLU A 36 -3.00 -9.14 -11.97
C GLU A 36 -2.50 -9.42 -10.55
N LYS A 37 -2.27 -10.69 -10.24
CA LYS A 37 -1.70 -11.10 -8.94
C LYS A 37 -0.32 -10.50 -8.72
N ASP A 38 0.56 -10.58 -9.72
CA ASP A 38 1.92 -10.04 -9.61
C ASP A 38 1.89 -8.52 -9.46
N ALA A 39 1.02 -7.85 -10.21
CA ALA A 39 0.83 -6.40 -10.09
C ALA A 39 0.31 -6.02 -8.70
N ALA A 40 -0.67 -6.77 -8.19
CA ALA A 40 -1.23 -6.55 -6.86
C ALA A 40 -0.20 -6.78 -5.75
N LEU A 41 0.65 -7.79 -5.88
CA LEU A 41 1.72 -8.06 -4.91
C LEU A 41 2.77 -6.96 -4.90
N LYS A 42 3.13 -6.43 -6.08
CA LYS A 42 4.07 -5.30 -6.19
C LYS A 42 3.48 -4.04 -5.56
N GLU A 43 2.22 -3.76 -5.83
CA GLU A 43 1.51 -2.63 -5.26
C GLU A 43 1.42 -2.75 -3.74
N LEU A 44 1.11 -3.95 -3.25
CA LEU A 44 1.06 -4.22 -1.81
C LEU A 44 2.41 -3.98 -1.15
N ALA A 45 3.49 -4.48 -1.75
CA ALA A 45 4.85 -4.28 -1.24
C ALA A 45 5.22 -2.79 -1.20
N ALA A 46 4.90 -2.04 -2.26
CA ALA A 46 5.15 -0.61 -2.33
C ALA A 46 4.35 0.16 -1.28
N THR A 47 3.08 -0.19 -1.10
CA THR A 47 2.20 0.43 -0.11
C THR A 47 2.68 0.12 1.31
N HIS A 48 3.09 -1.10 1.56
CA HIS A 48 3.63 -1.50 2.86
C HIS A 48 4.91 -0.74 3.20
N ALA A 49 5.81 -0.59 2.23
CA ALA A 49 7.04 0.20 2.41
C ALA A 49 6.73 1.67 2.71
N ALA A 50 5.79 2.26 1.96
CA ALA A 50 5.34 3.64 2.18
C ALA A 50 4.70 3.81 3.56
N LEU A 51 3.91 2.84 4.01
CA LEU A 51 3.29 2.86 5.33
C LEU A 51 4.35 2.82 6.43
N THR A 52 5.33 1.94 6.31
CA THR A 52 6.43 1.81 7.28
C THR A 52 7.22 3.12 7.37
N GLU A 53 7.54 3.73 6.23
CA GLU A 53 8.23 5.02 6.18
C GLU A 53 7.39 6.12 6.84
N SER A 54 6.09 6.16 6.57
CA SER A 54 5.17 7.11 7.18
C SER A 54 5.09 6.94 8.69
N GLN A 55 5.04 5.70 9.18
CA GLN A 55 5.03 5.41 10.61
C GLN A 55 6.33 5.85 11.30
N ASP A 56 7.48 5.63 10.65
CA ASP A 56 8.77 6.08 11.17
C ASP A 56 8.84 7.62 11.23
N THR A 57 8.35 8.28 10.21
CA THR A 57 8.27 9.74 10.16
C THR A 57 7.36 10.27 11.26
N ASN A 58 6.19 9.67 11.45
CA ASN A 58 5.25 10.04 12.50
C ASN A 58 5.86 9.84 13.89
N GLY A 59 6.60 8.75 14.10
CA GLY A 59 7.30 8.52 15.36
C GLY A 59 8.34 9.60 15.67
N ARG A 60 9.14 9.98 14.67
CA ARG A 60 10.13 11.04 14.82
C ARG A 60 9.47 12.39 15.08
N LEU A 61 8.38 12.70 14.38
CA LEU A 61 7.64 13.94 14.60
C LEU A 61 7.04 13.99 15.99
N ALA A 62 6.52 12.90 16.50
CA ALA A 62 6.00 12.81 17.87
C ALA A 62 7.10 13.09 18.90
N GLU A 63 8.28 12.52 18.70
CA GLU A 63 9.43 12.76 19.56
C GLU A 63 9.89 14.22 19.51
N GLU A 64 9.94 14.81 18.33
CA GLU A 64 10.28 16.23 18.16
C GLU A 64 9.25 17.15 18.85
N ILE A 65 7.97 16.84 18.73
CA ILE A 65 6.92 17.60 19.43
C ILE A 65 7.11 17.55 20.93
N GLU A 66 7.39 16.37 21.49
CA GLU A 66 7.65 16.22 22.92
C GLU A 66 8.89 17.00 23.35
N ALA A 67 9.97 16.92 22.57
CA ALA A 67 11.20 17.66 22.85
C ALA A 67 10.94 19.18 22.82
N LEU A 68 10.21 19.67 21.82
CA LEU A 68 9.86 21.09 21.71
C LEU A 68 8.95 21.56 22.84
N ARG A 69 8.00 20.73 23.27
CA ARG A 69 7.14 21.04 24.42
C ARG A 69 7.94 21.17 25.70
N THR A 70 8.87 20.25 25.93
CA THR A 70 9.76 20.27 27.08
C THR A 70 10.64 21.51 27.07
N GLU A 71 11.24 21.83 25.93
CA GLU A 71 12.07 23.01 25.75
C GLU A 71 11.26 24.30 25.98
N ARG A 72 10.06 24.38 25.42
CA ARG A 72 9.14 25.49 25.60
C ARG A 72 8.80 25.71 27.09
N HIS A 73 8.54 24.60 27.78
CA HIS A 73 8.25 24.66 29.21
C HIS A 73 9.44 25.16 30.02
N GLN A 74 10.65 24.72 29.70
CA GLN A 74 11.86 25.17 30.34
C GLN A 74 12.12 26.66 30.11
N VAL A 75 11.93 27.12 28.87
CA VAL A 75 12.07 28.53 28.52
C VAL A 75 11.06 29.40 29.28
N ARG A 76 9.80 28.97 29.31
CA ARG A 76 8.73 29.64 30.05
C ARG A 76 9.06 29.75 31.54
N SER A 77 9.53 28.65 32.13
CA SER A 77 9.93 28.62 33.54
C SER A 77 11.08 29.58 33.84
N ARG A 78 12.08 29.65 32.93
CA ARG A 78 13.18 30.62 33.06
C ARG A 78 12.71 32.08 32.98
N ILE A 79 11.79 32.37 32.05
CA ILE A 79 11.21 33.70 31.91
C ILE A 79 10.47 34.09 33.19
N GLU A 80 9.65 33.21 33.75
CA GLU A 80 8.92 33.45 34.98
C GLU A 80 9.87 33.73 36.15
N LYS A 81 10.95 32.98 36.27
CA LYS A 81 11.97 33.21 37.30
C LYS A 81 12.67 34.56 37.13
N LEU A 82 13.03 34.92 35.90
CA LEU A 82 13.65 36.23 35.61
C LEU A 82 12.69 37.37 35.92
N LEU A 83 11.42 37.25 35.57
CA LEU A 83 10.39 38.26 35.89
C LEU A 83 10.22 38.37 37.40
N GLY A 84 10.22 37.26 38.14
CA GLY A 84 10.21 37.27 39.59
C GLY A 84 11.38 38.02 40.21
N HIS A 85 12.60 37.80 39.69
CA HIS A 85 13.81 38.51 40.12
C HIS A 85 13.71 40.02 39.85
N ILE A 86 13.21 40.41 38.68
CA ILE A 86 13.01 41.80 38.31
C ILE A 86 12.00 42.46 39.26
N ASP A 87 10.89 41.81 39.55
CA ASP A 87 9.89 42.29 40.50
C ASP A 87 10.48 42.47 41.90
N GLN A 88 11.30 41.55 42.38
CA GLN A 88 11.98 41.66 43.67
C GLN A 88 12.95 42.85 43.71
N LEU A 89 13.68 43.10 42.62
CA LEU A 89 14.55 44.25 42.49
C LEU A 89 13.76 45.56 42.45
N GLY A 90 12.59 45.57 41.84
CA GLY A 90 11.71 46.71 41.75
C GLY A 90 11.06 47.09 43.09
N THR A 91 10.91 46.15 44.02
CA THR A 91 10.35 46.38 45.35
C THR A 91 11.40 46.70 46.41
N ALA A 92 12.64 46.48 46.06
CA ALA A 92 13.77 46.82 46.93
C ALA A 92 14.15 48.30 46.75
#